data_2587d7e561879e9807041172e150fd98
#
_entry.id   2587d7e561879e9807041172e150fd98
#
_cell.length_a   1.000
_cell.length_b   1.000
_cell.length_c   1.000
_cell.angle_alpha   90.00
_cell.angle_beta   90.00
_cell.angle_gamma   90.00
#
_symmetry.space_group_name_H-M   'P 1'
#
loop_
_entity.id
_entity.type
_entity.pdbx_description
1 polymer ?
#
loop_
_entity_poly.entity_id
_entity_poly.type
_entity_poly.pdbx_seq_one_letter_code
_entity_poly.pdbx_strand_id
1 'polypeptide(L)'
;ALLELLARIFPLDWNVDQDDTATRRFAALREAAADPLFANPLSADQLARISEQQPALAEQFSALHQAYTEIGQRLLIVDEAMSADNAGGSRLPWEEVRDWFHNSGNYVDVLDKAAEALGNTLRGTLLTPDVGALEHYLKHTLSVALLYSHSTGLRDFNSETGHLVLDQSQPAESRRFQLAHQLAAIALRDEISAVVEGANLRAPASRQLLSVGLANYAAGAILMPYIGFREEARAVRHDIDRLCQSFNVSFEQACHRLSTLQRPNARGVPFFFCRVDMAGNITKRHSATRLQFARFGGACPLWIVHEAVAIPDRILVQLAETPDGVRYVSMAKGLVKPSGSFERVPRRYAVALGCEIDHAREFIYADGLDLTGRGATKIGTSCRLCPRPDCDQRAFPPSDREIIVDPDRRNVVPYRIA
;
A
#
# COMPACT_ATOMS: atom_id res chain seq x y z
N ALA A 1 -26.95 -26.41 -8.01
CA ALA A 1 -28.17 -26.73 -8.82
C ALA A 1 -29.40 -25.98 -8.31
N LEU A 2 -29.82 -26.13 -7.01
CA LEU A 2 -31.03 -25.46 -6.48
C LEU A 2 -30.86 -23.94 -6.34
N LEU A 3 -29.71 -23.48 -5.84
CA LEU A 3 -29.35 -22.05 -5.72
C LEU A 3 -29.16 -21.39 -7.09
N GLU A 4 -28.62 -22.10 -8.07
CA GLU A 4 -28.52 -21.61 -9.46
C GLU A 4 -29.90 -21.50 -10.14
N LEU A 5 -30.81 -22.41 -9.80
CA LEU A 5 -32.20 -22.37 -10.30
C LEU A 5 -32.99 -21.21 -9.67
N LEU A 6 -32.81 -20.99 -8.37
CA LEU A 6 -33.41 -19.87 -7.63
C LEU A 6 -32.90 -18.52 -8.09
N ALA A 7 -31.60 -18.39 -8.39
CA ALA A 7 -31.02 -17.15 -8.93
C ALA A 7 -31.51 -16.82 -10.36
N ARG A 8 -31.96 -17.82 -11.15
CA ARG A 8 -32.59 -17.62 -12.44
C ARG A 8 -34.07 -17.20 -12.38
N ILE A 9 -34.79 -17.65 -11.35
CA ILE A 9 -36.23 -17.42 -11.20
C ILE A 9 -36.52 -16.13 -10.43
N PHE A 10 -35.65 -15.77 -9.53
CA PHE A 10 -35.71 -14.53 -8.77
C PHE A 10 -34.41 -13.76 -8.98
N PRO A 11 -34.37 -12.75 -9.86
CA PRO A 11 -33.30 -11.78 -9.89
C PRO A 11 -33.44 -10.92 -8.63
N LEU A 12 -33.08 -11.48 -7.50
CA LEU A 12 -32.82 -10.71 -6.28
C LEU A 12 -31.54 -9.95 -6.56
N ASP A 13 -31.63 -8.63 -6.56
CA ASP A 13 -30.50 -7.76 -6.29
C ASP A 13 -29.93 -8.15 -4.93
N TRP A 14 -29.00 -9.10 -4.95
CA TRP A 14 -28.16 -9.40 -3.80
C TRP A 14 -27.16 -8.27 -3.68
N ASN A 15 -27.62 -7.09 -3.31
CA ASN A 15 -26.85 -6.12 -2.56
C ASN A 15 -26.63 -6.76 -1.18
N VAL A 16 -25.79 -7.78 -1.14
CA VAL A 16 -25.22 -8.27 0.11
C VAL A 16 -24.41 -7.10 0.64
N ASP A 17 -24.95 -6.47 1.67
CA ASP A 17 -24.24 -5.47 2.45
C ASP A 17 -22.91 -6.10 2.86
N GLN A 18 -21.83 -5.73 2.19
CA GLN A 18 -20.50 -6.32 2.42
C GLN A 18 -19.96 -5.98 3.82
N ASP A 19 -20.74 -5.29 4.61
CA ASP A 19 -20.46 -4.91 5.98
C ASP A 19 -21.10 -5.84 7.01
N ASP A 20 -21.78 -6.90 6.57
CA ASP A 20 -22.32 -7.91 7.47
C ASP A 20 -21.19 -8.71 8.11
N THR A 21 -21.19 -8.77 9.44
CA THR A 21 -20.22 -9.54 10.25
C THR A 21 -20.17 -11.01 9.83
N ALA A 22 -21.30 -11.58 9.38
CA ALA A 22 -21.38 -12.95 8.88
C ALA A 22 -20.59 -13.14 7.58
N THR A 23 -20.68 -12.20 6.65
CA THR A 23 -19.96 -12.23 5.36
C THR A 23 -18.45 -12.10 5.59
N ARG A 24 -18.01 -11.22 6.48
CA ARG A 24 -16.60 -11.09 6.87
C ARG A 24 -16.06 -12.36 7.52
N ARG A 25 -16.84 -12.96 8.43
CA ARG A 25 -16.49 -14.22 9.10
C ARG A 25 -16.33 -15.35 8.09
N PHE A 26 -17.28 -15.50 7.18
CA PHE A 26 -17.20 -16.51 6.12
C PHE A 26 -15.99 -16.32 5.20
N ALA A 27 -15.70 -15.09 4.80
CA ALA A 27 -14.53 -14.77 3.97
C ALA A 27 -13.23 -15.10 4.70
N ALA A 28 -13.08 -14.72 5.96
CA ALA A 28 -11.91 -15.03 6.79
C ALA A 28 -11.73 -16.53 7.01
N LEU A 29 -12.83 -17.26 7.29
CA LEU A 29 -12.81 -18.71 7.45
C LEU A 29 -12.39 -19.42 6.14
N ARG A 30 -12.91 -18.96 5.00
CA ARG A 30 -12.56 -19.51 3.68
C ARG A 30 -11.09 -19.27 3.34
N GLU A 31 -10.56 -18.10 3.65
CA GLU A 31 -9.15 -17.78 3.47
C GLU A 31 -8.26 -18.68 4.34
N ALA A 32 -8.60 -18.81 5.62
CA ALA A 32 -7.87 -19.68 6.55
C ALA A 32 -7.91 -21.15 6.13
N ALA A 33 -9.07 -21.66 5.67
CA ALA A 33 -9.23 -23.03 5.24
C ALA A 33 -8.59 -23.37 3.87
N ALA A 34 -8.24 -22.35 3.10
CA ALA A 34 -7.52 -22.50 1.82
C ALA A 34 -6.00 -22.60 2.00
N ASP A 35 -5.48 -22.52 3.24
CA ASP A 35 -4.04 -22.65 3.50
C ASP A 35 -3.52 -24.02 3.07
N PRO A 36 -2.39 -24.10 2.34
CA PRO A 36 -1.75 -25.36 1.92
C PRO A 36 -1.40 -26.32 3.07
N LEU A 37 -1.37 -25.82 4.32
CA LEU A 37 -1.22 -26.64 5.52
C LEU A 37 -2.31 -27.74 5.62
N PHE A 38 -3.49 -27.51 5.04
CA PHE A 38 -4.59 -28.46 5.09
C PHE A 38 -4.60 -29.37 3.85
N ALA A 39 -4.26 -30.61 4.03
CA ALA A 39 -4.21 -31.61 2.96
C ALA A 39 -5.57 -31.84 2.27
N ASN A 40 -6.68 -31.59 2.97
CA ASN A 40 -8.05 -31.77 2.47
C ASN A 40 -8.84 -30.48 2.70
N PRO A 41 -8.92 -29.58 1.71
CA PRO A 41 -9.68 -28.35 1.84
C PRO A 41 -11.18 -28.65 2.01
N LEU A 42 -11.83 -27.90 2.92
CA LEU A 42 -13.28 -27.97 3.12
C LEU A 42 -13.99 -27.39 1.91
N SER A 43 -15.13 -28.00 1.55
CA SER A 43 -15.99 -27.45 0.50
C SER A 43 -16.66 -26.14 0.93
N ALA A 44 -17.06 -25.31 -0.03
CA ALA A 44 -17.74 -24.04 0.24
C ALA A 44 -19.01 -24.24 1.10
N ASP A 45 -19.76 -25.33 0.88
CA ASP A 45 -20.96 -25.64 1.67
C ASP A 45 -20.63 -26.05 3.12
N GLN A 46 -19.50 -26.72 3.34
CA GLN A 46 -19.04 -27.05 4.68
C GLN A 46 -18.61 -25.79 5.44
N LEU A 47 -17.87 -24.90 4.77
CA LEU A 47 -17.44 -23.63 5.35
C LEU A 47 -18.63 -22.70 5.69
N ALA A 48 -19.63 -22.64 4.81
CA ALA A 48 -20.85 -21.89 5.06
C ALA A 48 -21.58 -22.42 6.30
N ARG A 49 -21.77 -23.73 6.42
CA ARG A 49 -22.39 -24.35 7.61
C ARG A 49 -21.61 -24.08 8.89
N ILE A 50 -20.29 -24.15 8.87
CA ILE A 50 -19.46 -23.84 10.04
C ILE A 50 -19.62 -22.37 10.42
N SER A 51 -19.56 -21.46 9.45
CA SER A 51 -19.71 -20.02 9.69
C SER A 51 -21.06 -19.64 10.29
N GLU A 52 -22.13 -20.32 9.89
CA GLU A 52 -23.50 -20.04 10.35
C GLU A 52 -23.84 -20.75 11.67
N GLN A 53 -23.49 -22.03 11.81
CA GLN A 53 -23.86 -22.85 12.95
C GLN A 53 -22.91 -22.73 14.13
N GLN A 54 -21.66 -22.36 13.86
CA GLN A 54 -20.62 -22.27 14.88
C GLN A 54 -19.77 -20.99 14.72
N PRO A 55 -20.39 -19.81 14.78
CA PRO A 55 -19.71 -18.53 14.49
C PRO A 55 -18.49 -18.29 15.39
N ALA A 56 -18.59 -18.60 16.67
CA ALA A 56 -17.45 -18.44 17.60
C ALA A 56 -16.27 -19.35 17.24
N LEU A 57 -16.53 -20.57 16.79
CA LEU A 57 -15.46 -21.48 16.34
C LEU A 57 -14.81 -20.96 15.03
N ALA A 58 -15.62 -20.47 14.10
CA ALA A 58 -15.11 -19.89 12.86
C ALA A 58 -14.21 -18.68 13.13
N GLU A 59 -14.60 -17.80 14.06
CA GLU A 59 -13.80 -16.65 14.47
C GLU A 59 -12.49 -17.07 15.18
N GLN A 60 -12.58 -18.01 16.11
CA GLN A 60 -11.40 -18.52 16.82
C GLN A 60 -10.42 -19.22 15.87
N PHE A 61 -10.93 -20.00 14.92
CA PHE A 61 -10.10 -20.67 13.91
C PHE A 61 -9.40 -19.65 13.00
N SER A 62 -10.13 -18.66 12.52
CA SER A 62 -9.57 -17.59 11.68
C SER A 62 -8.51 -16.78 12.46
N ALA A 63 -8.77 -16.47 13.73
CA ALA A 63 -7.82 -15.79 14.62
C ALA A 63 -6.58 -16.63 14.89
N LEU A 64 -6.75 -17.95 15.11
CA LEU A 64 -5.63 -18.88 15.30
C LEU A 64 -4.77 -18.98 14.02
N HIS A 65 -5.42 -19.12 12.85
CA HIS A 65 -4.72 -19.15 11.57
C HIS A 65 -3.96 -17.84 11.33
N GLN A 66 -4.57 -16.69 11.62
CA GLN A 66 -3.90 -15.40 11.53
C GLN A 66 -2.68 -15.34 12.46
N ALA A 67 -2.81 -15.79 13.72
CA ALA A 67 -1.70 -15.84 14.66
C ALA A 67 -0.60 -16.81 14.21
N TYR A 68 -0.96 -17.97 13.65
CA TYR A 68 -0.03 -18.93 13.07
C TYR A 68 0.74 -18.32 11.90
N THR A 69 0.03 -17.66 10.97
CA THR A 69 0.64 -16.97 9.83
C THR A 69 1.57 -15.84 10.29
N GLU A 70 1.16 -15.08 11.31
CA GLU A 70 2.02 -14.06 11.92
C GLU A 70 3.27 -14.64 12.58
N ILE A 71 3.15 -15.78 13.28
CA ILE A 71 4.29 -16.47 13.90
C ILE A 71 5.24 -17.00 12.82
N GLY A 72 4.71 -17.63 11.75
CA GLY A 72 5.49 -18.07 10.61
C GLY A 72 6.26 -16.91 9.96
N GLN A 73 5.59 -15.79 9.73
CA GLN A 73 6.23 -14.57 9.23
C GLN A 73 7.30 -14.01 10.19
N ARG A 74 7.05 -14.08 11.52
CA ARG A 74 8.03 -13.66 12.54
C ARG A 74 9.26 -14.55 12.56
N LEU A 75 9.09 -15.87 12.43
CA LEU A 75 10.21 -16.81 12.35
C LEU A 75 11.07 -16.55 11.10
N LEU A 76 10.46 -16.31 9.96
CA LEU A 76 11.17 -15.93 8.74
C LEU A 76 11.92 -14.58 8.89
N ILE A 77 11.34 -13.63 9.63
CA ILE A 77 11.99 -12.36 9.96
C ILE A 77 13.21 -12.58 10.88
N VAL A 78 13.07 -13.43 11.88
CA VAL A 78 14.17 -13.75 12.82
C VAL A 78 15.29 -14.45 12.06
N ASP A 79 14.98 -15.38 11.17
CA ASP A 79 15.97 -16.09 10.36
C ASP A 79 16.70 -15.14 9.40
N GLU A 80 15.98 -14.22 8.77
CA GLU A 80 16.56 -13.17 7.90
C GLU A 80 17.37 -12.13 8.72
N ALA A 81 16.94 -11.78 9.93
CA ALA A 81 17.64 -10.87 10.83
C ALA A 81 18.87 -11.52 11.48
N MET A 82 18.82 -12.82 11.80
CA MET A 82 19.97 -13.60 12.28
C MET A 82 21.03 -13.79 11.19
N SER A 83 20.61 -13.81 9.94
CA SER A 83 21.52 -13.84 8.77
C SER A 83 22.17 -12.48 8.49
N ALA A 84 21.61 -11.40 9.02
CA ALA A 84 22.01 -10.00 8.77
C ALA A 84 22.79 -9.35 9.93
N ASP A 85 23.41 -10.12 10.82
CA ASP A 85 24.25 -9.66 11.93
C ASP A 85 23.52 -9.05 13.16
N ASN A 86 23.54 -9.79 14.28
CA ASN A 86 23.64 -9.41 15.71
C ASN A 86 23.01 -8.08 16.23
N ALA A 87 21.99 -7.53 15.64
CA ALA A 87 21.26 -6.41 16.25
C ALA A 87 19.98 -6.93 16.92
N GLY A 88 19.97 -6.90 18.23
CA GLY A 88 18.94 -7.43 19.14
C GLY A 88 17.50 -7.25 18.66
N GLY A 89 16.73 -8.32 18.75
CA GLY A 89 15.38 -8.54 18.25
C GLY A 89 14.26 -7.62 18.70
N SER A 90 14.44 -6.30 18.60
CA SER A 90 13.42 -5.30 18.79
C SER A 90 12.92 -4.86 17.42
N ARG A 91 11.61 -4.93 17.18
CA ARG A 91 10.99 -4.36 15.98
C ARG A 91 11.40 -2.89 15.83
N LEU A 92 11.88 -2.55 14.65
CA LEU A 92 12.28 -1.17 14.37
C LEU A 92 11.04 -0.26 14.33
N PRO A 93 11.12 0.97 14.85
CA PRO A 93 9.96 1.85 14.97
C PRO A 93 9.17 2.04 13.67
N TRP A 94 9.84 2.13 12.52
CA TRP A 94 9.16 2.28 11.23
C TRP A 94 8.42 1.01 10.77
N GLU A 95 8.81 -0.17 11.24
CA GLU A 95 8.11 -1.42 10.95
C GLU A 95 6.82 -1.51 11.74
N GLU A 96 6.84 -1.14 13.02
CA GLU A 96 5.63 -1.05 13.84
C GLU A 96 4.59 -0.11 13.19
N VAL A 97 5.02 1.05 12.71
CA VAL A 97 4.13 2.01 12.04
C VAL A 97 3.60 1.45 10.72
N ARG A 98 4.45 0.77 9.95
CA ARG A 98 4.05 0.14 8.69
C ARG A 98 3.01 -0.96 8.90
N ASP A 99 3.26 -1.82 9.89
CA ASP A 99 2.33 -2.89 10.25
C ASP A 99 1.00 -2.31 10.77
N TRP A 100 1.05 -1.23 11.53
CA TRP A 100 -0.14 -0.54 11.99
C TRP A 100 -1.02 -0.04 10.83
N PHE A 101 -0.44 0.64 9.84
CA PHE A 101 -1.17 1.08 8.64
C PHE A 101 -1.75 -0.11 7.87
N HIS A 102 -0.99 -1.19 7.72
CA HIS A 102 -1.46 -2.40 7.05
C HIS A 102 -2.66 -3.02 7.78
N ASN A 103 -2.56 -3.18 9.10
CA ASN A 103 -3.63 -3.76 9.92
C ASN A 103 -4.88 -2.87 9.96
N SER A 104 -4.72 -1.55 9.77
CA SER A 104 -5.84 -0.60 9.64
C SER A 104 -6.44 -0.59 8.22
N GLY A 105 -6.05 -1.51 7.34
CA GLY A 105 -6.49 -1.54 5.92
C GLY A 105 -6.11 -0.29 5.14
N ASN A 106 -5.07 0.43 5.57
CA ASN A 106 -4.61 1.70 4.99
C ASN A 106 -5.69 2.81 4.96
N TYR A 107 -6.73 2.69 5.77
CA TYR A 107 -7.81 3.67 5.88
C TYR A 107 -8.06 4.02 7.35
N VAL A 108 -8.04 5.31 7.66
CA VAL A 108 -8.24 5.84 9.02
C VAL A 108 -9.49 6.71 9.02
N ASP A 109 -10.64 6.11 9.34
CA ASP A 109 -11.98 6.70 9.11
C ASP A 109 -12.15 8.10 9.74
N VAL A 110 -11.86 8.23 11.02
CA VAL A 110 -12.02 9.51 11.76
C VAL A 110 -11.16 10.59 11.13
N LEU A 111 -9.90 10.29 10.86
CA LEU A 111 -8.95 11.26 10.30
C LEU A 111 -9.25 11.56 8.83
N ASP A 112 -9.64 10.57 8.04
CA ASP A 112 -9.99 10.77 6.63
C ASP A 112 -11.21 11.69 6.48
N LYS A 113 -12.25 11.47 7.29
CA LYS A 113 -13.45 12.30 7.28
C LYS A 113 -13.19 13.73 7.73
N ALA A 114 -12.40 13.91 8.79
CA ALA A 114 -12.01 15.24 9.27
C ALA A 114 -11.17 15.99 8.23
N ALA A 115 -10.19 15.30 7.62
CA ALA A 115 -9.35 15.86 6.58
C ALA A 115 -10.14 16.19 5.30
N GLU A 116 -11.09 15.33 4.90
CA GLU A 116 -11.99 15.59 3.76
C GLU A 116 -12.88 16.80 4.03
N ALA A 117 -13.46 16.94 5.23
CA ALA A 117 -14.29 18.09 5.60
C ALA A 117 -13.48 19.40 5.53
N LEU A 118 -12.26 19.39 6.07
CA LEU A 118 -11.35 20.54 6.01
C LEU A 118 -10.95 20.85 4.57
N GLY A 119 -10.59 19.85 3.78
CA GLY A 119 -10.27 20.00 2.37
C GLY A 119 -11.44 20.57 1.56
N ASN A 120 -12.67 20.13 1.80
CA ASN A 120 -13.87 20.63 1.16
C ASN A 120 -14.16 22.10 1.53
N THR A 121 -13.89 22.49 2.77
CA THR A 121 -14.03 23.90 3.19
C THR A 121 -13.00 24.78 2.48
N LEU A 122 -11.76 24.32 2.36
CA LEU A 122 -10.66 25.11 1.81
C LEU A 122 -10.69 25.22 0.27
N ARG A 123 -11.21 24.21 -0.41
CA ARG A 123 -11.21 24.18 -1.90
C ARG A 123 -12.23 25.11 -2.55
N GLY A 124 -13.26 25.56 -1.83
CA GLY A 124 -14.35 26.34 -2.39
C GLY A 124 -15.04 25.60 -3.55
N THR A 125 -15.02 26.18 -4.74
CA THR A 125 -15.59 25.60 -5.98
C THR A 125 -14.61 24.71 -6.76
N LEU A 126 -13.35 24.64 -6.35
CA LEU A 126 -12.31 23.82 -7.01
C LEU A 126 -12.41 22.34 -6.59
N LEU A 127 -11.73 21.47 -7.30
CA LEU A 127 -11.61 20.06 -6.92
C LEU A 127 -10.73 19.84 -5.68
N THR A 128 -9.77 20.74 -5.46
CA THR A 128 -8.73 20.63 -4.45
C THR A 128 -8.37 22.03 -3.92
N PRO A 129 -7.98 22.19 -2.64
CA PRO A 129 -7.47 23.46 -2.13
C PRO A 129 -6.26 23.94 -2.92
N ASP A 130 -6.22 25.20 -3.29
CA ASP A 130 -5.03 25.81 -3.90
C ASP A 130 -4.00 26.23 -2.84
N VAL A 131 -2.83 26.68 -3.29
CA VAL A 131 -1.75 27.12 -2.38
C VAL A 131 -2.21 28.33 -1.56
N GLY A 132 -2.92 29.28 -2.19
CA GLY A 132 -3.38 30.49 -1.51
C GLY A 132 -4.35 30.19 -0.37
N ALA A 133 -5.29 29.26 -0.56
CA ALA A 133 -6.22 28.83 0.48
C ALA A 133 -5.49 28.16 1.68
N LEU A 134 -4.50 27.32 1.39
CA LEU A 134 -3.70 26.68 2.43
C LEU A 134 -2.85 27.71 3.22
N GLU A 135 -2.19 28.62 2.52
CA GLU A 135 -1.39 29.70 3.14
C GLU A 135 -2.26 30.65 3.96
N HIS A 136 -3.43 31.01 3.41
CA HIS A 136 -4.37 31.88 4.12
C HIS A 136 -4.84 31.24 5.42
N TYR A 137 -5.21 29.97 5.40
CA TYR A 137 -5.67 29.24 6.58
C TYR A 137 -4.56 29.08 7.63
N LEU A 138 -3.36 28.70 7.20
CA LEU A 138 -2.19 28.61 8.07
C LEU A 138 -1.90 29.96 8.77
N LYS A 139 -1.94 31.04 8.00
CA LYS A 139 -1.58 32.39 8.48
C LYS A 139 -2.65 33.01 9.38
N HIS A 140 -3.90 32.97 8.95
CA HIS A 140 -4.98 33.73 9.60
C HIS A 140 -5.76 32.92 10.62
N THR A 141 -5.87 31.58 10.45
CA THR A 141 -6.61 30.73 11.37
C THR A 141 -5.67 30.07 12.38
N LEU A 142 -4.50 29.62 11.92
CA LEU A 142 -3.55 28.89 12.78
C LEU A 142 -2.38 29.74 13.26
N SER A 143 -2.32 31.04 12.89
CA SER A 143 -1.27 31.99 13.30
C SER A 143 0.15 31.53 12.97
N VAL A 144 0.32 30.83 11.83
CA VAL A 144 1.61 30.32 11.33
C VAL A 144 2.24 31.35 10.40
N ALA A 145 3.45 31.80 10.72
CA ALA A 145 4.27 32.67 9.86
C ALA A 145 5.00 31.81 8.81
N LEU A 146 4.76 32.08 7.53
CA LEU A 146 5.34 31.33 6.41
C LEU A 146 6.58 32.04 5.87
N LEU A 147 7.64 31.28 5.69
CA LEU A 147 8.89 31.69 5.07
C LEU A 147 9.29 30.72 3.97
N TYR A 148 9.72 31.25 2.84
CA TYR A 148 10.28 30.48 1.73
C TYR A 148 11.77 30.79 1.63
N SER A 149 12.60 29.76 1.72
CA SER A 149 14.05 29.94 1.65
C SER A 149 14.71 28.76 0.95
N HIS A 150 15.98 28.89 0.58
CA HIS A 150 16.79 27.77 0.18
C HIS A 150 17.30 27.06 1.44
N SER A 151 16.65 25.95 1.80
CA SER A 151 16.95 25.16 3.00
C SER A 151 17.54 23.79 2.63
N THR A 152 18.23 23.18 3.57
CA THR A 152 18.69 21.79 3.41
C THR A 152 17.58 20.78 3.69
N GLY A 153 16.52 21.18 4.43
CA GLY A 153 15.34 20.37 4.72
C GLY A 153 14.18 20.70 3.79
N LEU A 154 13.21 19.82 3.70
CA LEU A 154 11.98 20.06 2.92
C LEU A 154 11.05 21.06 3.61
N ARG A 155 11.01 20.99 4.93
CA ARG A 155 10.16 21.78 5.83
C ARG A 155 10.78 21.83 7.21
N ASP A 156 10.71 22.99 7.84
CA ASP A 156 11.06 23.19 9.23
C ASP A 156 9.97 24.03 9.91
N PHE A 157 9.45 23.54 11.03
CA PHE A 157 8.41 24.21 11.80
C PHE A 157 8.84 24.37 13.26
N ASN A 158 8.97 25.61 13.68
CA ASN A 158 9.22 25.94 15.09
C ASN A 158 7.87 26.18 15.79
N SER A 159 7.49 25.27 16.70
CA SER A 159 6.22 25.31 17.41
C SER A 159 6.15 26.45 18.46
N GLU A 160 7.28 26.94 18.95
CA GLU A 160 7.32 28.03 19.96
C GLU A 160 7.07 29.39 19.31
N THR A 161 7.64 29.60 18.12
CA THR A 161 7.51 30.87 17.39
C THR A 161 6.44 30.88 16.32
N GLY A 162 5.86 29.71 15.99
CA GLY A 162 4.87 29.55 14.92
C GLY A 162 5.44 29.78 13.52
N HIS A 163 6.77 29.71 13.33
CA HIS A 163 7.40 29.92 12.03
C HIS A 163 7.50 28.60 11.25
N LEU A 164 7.01 28.59 10.01
CA LEU A 164 7.14 27.50 9.05
C LEU A 164 8.04 27.92 7.89
N VAL A 165 9.19 27.27 7.76
CA VAL A 165 10.13 27.46 6.65
C VAL A 165 9.96 26.34 5.64
N LEU A 166 9.78 26.69 4.37
CA LEU A 166 9.69 25.75 3.27
C LEU A 166 10.83 25.98 2.27
N ASP A 167 11.44 24.89 1.82
CA ASP A 167 12.45 24.96 0.77
C ASP A 167 11.78 25.26 -0.57
N GLN A 168 12.11 26.42 -1.15
CA GLN A 168 11.55 26.89 -2.41
C GLN A 168 12.08 26.14 -3.63
N SER A 169 13.16 25.36 -3.52
CA SER A 169 13.71 24.54 -4.60
C SER A 169 12.86 23.30 -4.88
N GLN A 170 11.92 22.95 -4.00
CA GLN A 170 11.02 21.83 -4.21
C GLN A 170 10.06 22.10 -5.38
N PRO A 171 9.63 21.04 -6.12
CA PRO A 171 8.50 21.14 -7.04
C PRO A 171 7.23 21.70 -6.37
N ALA A 172 6.41 22.42 -7.14
CA ALA A 172 5.23 23.12 -6.62
C ALA A 172 4.26 22.19 -5.86
N GLU A 173 3.97 21.00 -6.41
CA GLU A 173 3.13 19.97 -5.80
C GLU A 173 3.72 19.44 -4.49
N SER A 174 5.05 19.40 -4.38
CA SER A 174 5.73 18.98 -3.15
C SER A 174 5.60 20.07 -2.07
N ARG A 175 5.82 21.34 -2.42
CA ARG A 175 5.63 22.46 -1.47
C ARG A 175 4.19 22.54 -0.97
N ARG A 176 3.23 22.40 -1.90
CA ARG A 176 1.80 22.37 -1.55
C ARG A 176 1.47 21.23 -0.59
N PHE A 177 2.07 20.07 -0.78
CA PHE A 177 1.93 18.95 0.16
C PHE A 177 2.52 19.27 1.54
N GLN A 178 3.65 19.97 1.62
CA GLN A 178 4.22 20.37 2.90
C GLN A 178 3.33 21.38 3.64
N LEU A 179 2.67 22.30 2.92
CA LEU A 179 1.66 23.20 3.51
C LEU A 179 0.47 22.39 4.08
N ALA A 180 -0.08 21.49 3.29
CA ALA A 180 -1.20 20.64 3.72
C ALA A 180 -0.81 19.73 4.90
N HIS A 181 0.43 19.21 4.92
CA HIS A 181 0.92 18.43 6.04
C HIS A 181 1.02 19.26 7.33
N GLN A 182 1.58 20.48 7.25
CA GLN A 182 1.69 21.33 8.44
C GLN A 182 0.29 21.74 8.94
N LEU A 183 -0.61 22.06 8.01
CA LEU A 183 -1.99 22.36 8.31
C LEU A 183 -2.66 21.19 9.03
N ALA A 184 -2.54 19.98 8.50
CA ALA A 184 -3.07 18.75 9.11
C ALA A 184 -2.49 18.50 10.50
N ALA A 185 -1.17 18.66 10.67
CA ALA A 185 -0.49 18.41 11.94
C ALA A 185 -0.94 19.37 13.07
N ILE A 186 -1.44 20.56 12.71
CA ILE A 186 -1.94 21.53 13.67
C ILE A 186 -3.46 21.44 13.81
N ALA A 187 -4.20 21.51 12.71
CA ALA A 187 -5.66 21.59 12.71
C ALA A 187 -6.35 20.29 13.08
N LEU A 188 -5.70 19.13 12.82
CA LEU A 188 -6.23 17.79 13.14
C LEU A 188 -5.39 17.10 14.22
N ARG A 189 -4.79 17.89 15.11
CA ARG A 189 -3.93 17.37 16.19
C ARG A 189 -4.67 16.41 17.10
N ASP A 190 -5.89 16.74 17.46
CA ASP A 190 -6.69 15.94 18.40
C ASP A 190 -7.06 14.59 17.80
N GLU A 191 -7.48 14.56 16.54
CA GLU A 191 -7.77 13.31 15.82
C GLU A 191 -6.51 12.46 15.65
N ILE A 192 -5.39 13.06 15.30
CA ILE A 192 -4.10 12.37 15.18
C ILE A 192 -3.69 11.79 16.54
N SER A 193 -3.78 12.58 17.61
CA SER A 193 -3.41 12.14 18.96
C SER A 193 -4.29 10.99 19.43
N ALA A 194 -5.61 11.07 19.24
CA ALA A 194 -6.54 10.01 19.60
C ALA A 194 -6.22 8.68 18.87
N VAL A 195 -5.86 8.75 17.58
CA VAL A 195 -5.45 7.57 16.82
C VAL A 195 -4.11 7.01 17.35
N VAL A 196 -3.13 7.87 17.65
CA VAL A 196 -1.82 7.45 18.18
C VAL A 196 -1.95 6.82 19.57
N GLU A 197 -2.80 7.37 20.43
CA GLU A 197 -3.08 6.82 21.76
C GLU A 197 -3.77 5.47 21.70
N GLY A 198 -4.71 5.28 20.77
CA GLY A 198 -5.38 4.01 20.50
C GLY A 198 -4.48 2.96 19.82
N ALA A 199 -3.31 3.37 19.31
CA ALA A 199 -2.39 2.45 18.65
C ALA A 199 -1.50 1.74 19.67
N ASN A 200 -1.50 0.40 19.64
CA ASN A 200 -0.70 -0.44 20.54
C ASN A 200 0.79 -0.46 20.12
N LEU A 201 1.45 0.70 20.12
CA LEU A 201 2.85 0.85 19.75
C LEU A 201 3.76 0.78 20.99
N ARG A 202 4.84 0.00 20.88
CA ARG A 202 5.75 -0.28 21.99
C ARG A 202 6.73 0.87 22.26
N ALA A 203 7.33 1.41 21.20
CA ALA A 203 8.37 2.40 21.32
C ALA A 203 7.84 3.85 21.22
N PRO A 204 8.35 4.80 22.02
CA PRO A 204 8.01 6.23 21.89
C PRO A 204 8.29 6.77 20.47
N ALA A 205 9.39 6.34 19.86
CA ALA A 205 9.75 6.71 18.48
C ALA A 205 8.70 6.22 17.46
N SER A 206 8.07 5.05 17.69
CA SER A 206 6.98 4.54 16.83
C SER A 206 5.77 5.45 16.89
N ARG A 207 5.41 5.97 18.08
CA ARG A 207 4.29 6.92 18.22
C ARG A 207 4.56 8.23 17.50
N GLN A 208 5.78 8.76 17.61
CA GLN A 208 6.18 9.97 16.88
C GLN A 208 6.13 9.75 15.36
N LEU A 209 6.66 8.63 14.87
CA LEU A 209 6.61 8.27 13.45
C LEU A 209 5.18 8.03 12.96
N LEU A 210 4.30 7.43 13.78
CA LEU A 210 2.89 7.28 13.45
C LEU A 210 2.21 8.63 13.33
N SER A 211 2.46 9.57 14.26
CA SER A 211 1.91 10.93 14.19
C SER A 211 2.31 11.63 12.88
N VAL A 212 3.58 11.55 12.49
CA VAL A 212 4.06 12.08 11.19
C VAL A 212 3.38 11.36 10.02
N GLY A 213 3.24 10.05 10.10
CA GLY A 213 2.55 9.24 9.09
C GLY A 213 1.08 9.62 8.92
N LEU A 214 0.37 9.85 10.02
CA LEU A 214 -1.02 10.30 10.05
C LEU A 214 -1.18 11.71 9.50
N ALA A 215 -0.27 12.64 9.82
CA ALA A 215 -0.26 13.97 9.24
C ALA A 215 -0.02 13.93 7.71
N ASN A 216 0.85 13.04 7.22
CA ASN A 216 1.02 12.80 5.79
C ASN A 216 -0.25 12.21 5.15
N TYR A 217 -0.92 11.28 5.83
CA TYR A 217 -2.19 10.71 5.39
C TYR A 217 -3.27 11.79 5.27
N ALA A 218 -3.44 12.60 6.32
CA ALA A 218 -4.40 13.70 6.35
C ALA A 218 -4.11 14.77 5.29
N ALA A 219 -2.84 15.12 5.06
CA ALA A 219 -2.44 16.01 3.98
C ALA A 219 -2.90 15.49 2.60
N GLY A 220 -2.72 14.20 2.36
CA GLY A 220 -3.24 13.55 1.16
C GLY A 220 -4.76 13.63 1.05
N ALA A 221 -5.49 13.44 2.15
CA ALA A 221 -6.94 13.50 2.20
C ALA A 221 -7.49 14.94 2.06
N ILE A 222 -6.79 15.95 2.57
CA ILE A 222 -7.12 17.38 2.35
C ILE A 222 -6.97 17.74 0.86
N LEU A 223 -5.85 17.35 0.25
CA LEU A 223 -5.56 17.69 -1.15
C LEU A 223 -6.38 16.87 -2.15
N MET A 224 -6.79 15.68 -1.75
CA MET A 224 -7.58 14.74 -2.56
C MET A 224 -8.77 14.24 -1.72
N PRO A 225 -9.83 15.08 -1.54
CA PRO A 225 -11.01 14.72 -0.74
C PRO A 225 -11.63 13.43 -1.24
N TYR A 226 -12.04 12.56 -0.33
CA TYR A 226 -12.33 11.16 -0.60
C TYR A 226 -13.31 10.94 -1.76
N ILE A 227 -14.51 11.51 -1.65
CA ILE A 227 -15.57 11.26 -2.64
C ILE A 227 -15.19 11.84 -3.99
N GLY A 228 -14.78 13.11 -4.05
CA GLY A 228 -14.40 13.77 -5.31
C GLY A 228 -13.24 13.09 -6.01
N PHE A 229 -12.21 12.68 -5.25
CA PHE A 229 -11.06 11.98 -5.81
C PHE A 229 -11.42 10.58 -6.32
N ARG A 230 -12.26 9.83 -5.58
CA ARG A 230 -12.73 8.51 -6.00
C ARG A 230 -13.55 8.56 -7.29
N GLU A 231 -14.45 9.52 -7.39
CA GLU A 231 -15.32 9.68 -8.57
C GLU A 231 -14.52 10.10 -9.79
N GLU A 232 -13.61 11.06 -9.65
CA GLU A 232 -12.71 11.44 -10.73
C GLU A 232 -11.82 10.26 -11.15
N ALA A 233 -11.27 9.50 -10.19
CA ALA A 233 -10.48 8.33 -10.48
C ALA A 233 -11.25 7.28 -11.30
N ARG A 234 -12.51 7.05 -10.98
CA ARG A 234 -13.38 6.15 -11.76
C ARG A 234 -13.65 6.70 -13.16
N ALA A 235 -13.95 8.00 -13.26
CA ALA A 235 -14.26 8.65 -14.54
C ALA A 235 -13.09 8.55 -15.53
N VAL A 236 -11.85 8.66 -15.04
CA VAL A 236 -10.64 8.53 -15.86
C VAL A 236 -10.04 7.12 -15.85
N ARG A 237 -10.75 6.12 -15.33
CA ARG A 237 -10.27 4.74 -15.20
C ARG A 237 -8.91 4.65 -14.53
N HIS A 238 -8.73 5.45 -13.47
CA HIS A 238 -7.50 5.49 -12.65
C HIS A 238 -6.24 5.87 -13.46
N ASP A 239 -6.38 6.72 -14.48
CA ASP A 239 -5.26 7.35 -15.18
C ASP A 239 -4.54 8.33 -14.24
N ILE A 240 -3.34 7.95 -13.79
CA ILE A 240 -2.61 8.68 -12.74
C ILE A 240 -2.16 10.05 -13.23
N ASP A 241 -1.74 10.18 -14.49
CA ASP A 241 -1.28 11.47 -15.02
C ASP A 241 -2.47 12.47 -15.11
N ARG A 242 -3.67 12.00 -15.49
CA ARG A 242 -4.90 12.82 -15.44
C ARG A 242 -5.27 13.21 -14.00
N LEU A 243 -5.19 12.28 -13.05
CA LEU A 243 -5.44 12.59 -11.64
C LEU A 243 -4.43 13.60 -11.08
N CYS A 244 -3.16 13.51 -11.47
CA CYS A 244 -2.16 14.50 -11.13
C CYS A 244 -2.53 15.90 -11.64
N GLN A 245 -3.03 16.00 -12.85
CA GLN A 245 -3.50 17.26 -13.43
C GLN A 245 -4.75 17.80 -12.73
N SER A 246 -5.78 16.97 -12.54
CA SER A 246 -7.05 17.38 -11.91
C SER A 246 -6.86 17.87 -10.46
N PHE A 247 -5.97 17.23 -9.70
CA PHE A 247 -5.76 17.55 -8.29
C PHE A 247 -4.45 18.31 -8.01
N ASN A 248 -3.67 18.62 -9.02
CA ASN A 248 -2.37 19.28 -8.90
C ASN A 248 -1.47 18.61 -7.85
N VAL A 249 -1.29 17.30 -7.95
CA VAL A 249 -0.52 16.45 -7.04
C VAL A 249 0.55 15.67 -7.81
N SER A 250 1.58 15.20 -7.09
CA SER A 250 2.60 14.37 -7.73
C SER A 250 2.08 12.94 -7.99
N PHE A 251 2.72 12.26 -8.94
CA PHE A 251 2.42 10.87 -9.29
C PHE A 251 2.42 9.94 -8.06
N GLU A 252 3.44 10.07 -7.18
CA GLU A 252 3.50 9.31 -5.94
C GLU A 252 2.32 9.60 -5.01
N GLN A 253 1.91 10.88 -4.89
CA GLN A 253 0.79 11.28 -4.03
C GLN A 253 -0.54 10.71 -4.53
N ALA A 254 -0.81 10.76 -5.84
CA ALA A 254 -2.00 10.19 -6.43
C ALA A 254 -2.05 8.66 -6.24
N CYS A 255 -0.96 7.95 -6.55
CA CYS A 255 -0.87 6.50 -6.33
C CYS A 255 -1.07 6.11 -4.86
N HIS A 256 -0.44 6.86 -3.95
CA HIS A 256 -0.61 6.61 -2.51
C HIS A 256 -2.06 6.82 -2.07
N ARG A 257 -2.71 7.90 -2.52
CA ARG A 257 -4.11 8.18 -2.17
C ARG A 257 -5.05 7.09 -2.68
N LEU A 258 -4.86 6.60 -3.90
CA LEU A 258 -5.65 5.49 -4.45
C LEU A 258 -5.60 4.24 -3.56
N SER A 259 -4.43 3.92 -2.99
CA SER A 259 -4.29 2.76 -2.10
C SER A 259 -5.00 2.92 -0.75
N THR A 260 -5.46 4.12 -0.41
CA THR A 260 -6.16 4.42 0.86
C THR A 260 -7.69 4.53 0.70
N LEU A 261 -8.24 4.33 -0.49
CA LEU A 261 -9.68 4.46 -0.75
C LEU A 261 -10.47 3.23 -0.29
N GLN A 262 -10.44 2.94 1.02
CA GLN A 262 -11.06 1.76 1.61
C GLN A 262 -12.20 2.08 2.59
N ARG A 263 -12.85 3.25 2.45
CA ARG A 263 -14.01 3.66 3.28
C ARG A 263 -15.15 2.66 3.13
N PRO A 264 -15.70 2.12 4.23
CA PRO A 264 -16.90 1.29 4.17
C PRO A 264 -18.02 1.94 3.34
N ASN A 265 -18.75 1.16 2.56
CA ASN A 265 -19.84 1.58 1.66
C ASN A 265 -19.45 2.56 0.54
N ALA A 266 -18.17 2.93 0.43
CA ALA A 266 -17.67 3.82 -0.61
C ALA A 266 -16.27 3.43 -1.10
N ARG A 267 -15.94 2.13 -1.12
CA ARG A 267 -14.63 1.63 -1.50
C ARG A 267 -14.27 2.00 -2.94
N GLY A 268 -13.01 2.32 -3.14
CA GLY A 268 -12.38 2.33 -4.46
C GLY A 268 -11.89 0.95 -4.88
N VAL A 269 -11.20 0.88 -6.01
CA VAL A 269 -10.47 -0.33 -6.40
C VAL A 269 -9.42 -0.64 -5.33
N PRO A 270 -9.33 -1.88 -4.84
CA PRO A 270 -8.28 -2.26 -3.91
C PRO A 270 -6.93 -2.28 -4.64
N PHE A 271 -6.10 -1.30 -4.35
CA PHE A 271 -4.76 -1.19 -4.91
C PHE A 271 -3.70 -1.58 -3.88
N PHE A 272 -2.64 -2.23 -4.35
CA PHE A 272 -1.36 -2.17 -3.69
C PHE A 272 -0.54 -0.99 -4.24
N PHE A 273 0.26 -0.41 -3.38
CA PHE A 273 1.21 0.66 -3.68
C PHE A 273 2.57 0.32 -3.09
N CYS A 274 3.64 0.53 -3.84
CA CYS A 274 4.98 0.49 -3.26
C CYS A 274 5.91 1.52 -3.91
N ARG A 275 6.96 1.87 -3.16
CA ARG A 275 8.09 2.63 -3.64
C ARG A 275 9.36 1.82 -3.45
N VAL A 276 10.12 1.68 -4.52
CA VAL A 276 11.34 0.88 -4.57
C VAL A 276 12.52 1.80 -4.92
N ASP A 277 13.61 1.73 -4.18
CA ASP A 277 14.83 2.48 -4.48
C ASP A 277 15.66 1.81 -5.59
N MET A 278 16.81 2.43 -5.94
CA MET A 278 17.68 1.91 -6.99
C MET A 278 18.34 0.58 -6.65
N ALA A 279 18.42 0.22 -5.38
CA ALA A 279 18.95 -1.06 -4.90
C ALA A 279 17.89 -2.16 -4.83
N GLY A 280 16.64 -1.85 -5.19
CA GLY A 280 15.52 -2.78 -5.15
C GLY A 280 14.84 -2.88 -3.77
N ASN A 281 15.22 -2.07 -2.78
CA ASN A 281 14.58 -2.08 -1.47
C ASN A 281 13.21 -1.41 -1.52
N ILE A 282 12.23 -2.03 -0.87
CA ILE A 282 10.89 -1.46 -0.72
C ILE A 282 10.90 -0.46 0.42
N THR A 283 10.98 0.83 0.09
CA THR A 283 11.07 1.93 1.06
C THR A 283 9.71 2.40 1.57
N LYS A 284 8.62 2.14 0.81
CA LYS A 284 7.26 2.46 1.20
C LYS A 284 6.33 1.41 0.60
N ARG A 285 5.34 0.96 1.34
CA ARG A 285 4.37 -0.03 0.87
C ARG A 285 3.03 0.12 1.56
N HIS A 286 1.97 -0.09 0.81
CA HIS A 286 0.59 -0.20 1.25
C HIS A 286 -0.10 -1.26 0.40
N SER A 287 -0.96 -2.08 0.96
CA SER A 287 -1.74 -3.03 0.17
C SER A 287 -3.15 -3.12 0.73
N ALA A 288 -4.12 -2.89 -0.16
CA ALA A 288 -5.52 -3.22 0.05
C ALA A 288 -5.90 -4.51 -0.70
N THR A 289 -4.90 -5.20 -1.29
CA THR A 289 -5.04 -6.47 -2.00
C THR A 289 -4.43 -7.61 -1.19
N ARG A 290 -4.54 -8.83 -1.68
CA ARG A 290 -3.85 -10.01 -1.10
C ARG A 290 -2.34 -10.01 -1.32
N LEU A 291 -1.80 -9.10 -2.15
CA LEU A 291 -0.36 -9.04 -2.42
C LEU A 291 0.41 -8.71 -1.14
N GLN A 292 1.24 -9.64 -0.73
CA GLN A 292 2.17 -9.46 0.36
C GLN A 292 3.53 -9.01 -0.17
N PHE A 293 4.08 -7.99 0.44
CA PHE A 293 5.43 -7.53 0.12
C PHE A 293 6.46 -8.20 1.03
N ALA A 294 7.65 -8.43 0.49
CA ALA A 294 8.78 -8.79 1.33
C ALA A 294 8.98 -7.75 2.45
N ARG A 295 9.14 -8.22 3.67
CA ARG A 295 9.41 -7.32 4.81
C ARG A 295 10.84 -6.81 4.75
N PHE A 296 11.76 -7.68 4.35
CA PHE A 296 13.18 -7.42 4.23
C PHE A 296 13.68 -7.90 2.88
N GLY A 297 14.81 -7.36 2.45
CA GLY A 297 15.41 -7.70 1.17
C GLY A 297 14.76 -7.01 -0.02
N GLY A 298 15.23 -7.34 -1.22
CA GLY A 298 14.76 -6.79 -2.48
C GLY A 298 13.46 -7.42 -2.94
N ALA A 299 12.71 -6.68 -3.71
CA ALA A 299 11.56 -7.19 -4.46
C ALA A 299 12.03 -8.27 -5.46
N CYS A 300 11.10 -9.14 -5.91
CA CYS A 300 11.40 -10.16 -6.91
C CYS A 300 12.06 -9.53 -8.16
N PRO A 301 13.19 -10.06 -8.65
CA PRO A 301 13.90 -9.51 -9.81
C PRO A 301 13.06 -9.44 -11.10
N LEU A 302 12.04 -10.28 -11.21
CA LEU A 302 11.12 -10.31 -12.35
C LEU A 302 10.03 -9.26 -12.28
N TRP A 303 9.97 -8.48 -11.22
CA TRP A 303 8.93 -7.47 -11.07
C TRP A 303 9.32 -6.18 -11.79
N ILE A 304 8.36 -5.60 -12.51
CA ILE A 304 8.52 -4.43 -13.39
C ILE A 304 9.13 -3.20 -12.70
N VAL A 305 9.09 -3.13 -11.38
CA VAL A 305 9.61 -2.00 -10.60
C VAL A 305 11.12 -1.78 -10.82
N HIS A 306 11.88 -2.84 -11.04
CA HIS A 306 13.33 -2.76 -11.27
C HIS A 306 13.65 -2.12 -12.62
N GLU A 307 12.89 -2.47 -13.65
CA GLU A 307 13.03 -1.85 -14.97
C GLU A 307 12.58 -0.38 -14.93
N ALA A 308 11.50 -0.08 -14.22
CA ALA A 308 11.00 1.28 -14.07
C ALA A 308 12.01 2.23 -13.40
N VAL A 309 12.78 1.76 -12.41
CA VAL A 309 13.86 2.57 -11.80
C VAL A 309 14.93 2.95 -12.81
N ALA A 310 15.23 2.06 -13.75
CA ALA A 310 16.25 2.27 -14.76
C ALA A 310 15.81 3.24 -15.88
N ILE A 311 14.47 3.31 -16.14
CA ILE A 311 13.89 4.12 -17.23
C ILE A 311 12.94 5.18 -16.61
N PRO A 312 13.48 6.32 -16.14
CA PRO A 312 12.65 7.36 -15.53
C PRO A 312 11.57 7.88 -16.48
N ASP A 313 10.48 8.36 -15.88
CA ASP A 313 9.33 9.01 -16.52
C ASP A 313 8.51 8.14 -17.48
N ARG A 314 8.93 6.90 -17.74
CA ARG A 314 8.16 5.94 -18.53
C ARG A 314 7.27 5.09 -17.62
N ILE A 315 6.00 4.98 -17.98
CA ILE A 315 5.08 4.03 -17.36
C ILE A 315 5.27 2.68 -18.03
N LEU A 316 5.59 1.67 -17.23
CA LEU A 316 5.69 0.28 -17.62
C LEU A 316 4.53 -0.48 -17.01
N VAL A 317 4.02 -1.49 -17.72
CA VAL A 317 2.90 -2.31 -17.27
C VAL A 317 3.24 -3.80 -17.34
N GLN A 318 2.73 -4.57 -16.41
CA GLN A 318 3.00 -6.01 -16.31
C GLN A 318 1.76 -6.73 -15.79
N LEU A 319 1.42 -7.85 -16.42
CA LEU A 319 0.57 -8.87 -15.80
C LEU A 319 1.48 -9.80 -15.01
N ALA A 320 1.34 -9.80 -13.69
CA ALA A 320 2.13 -10.63 -12.79
C ALA A 320 1.27 -11.72 -12.14
N GLU A 321 1.88 -12.87 -11.83
CA GLU A 321 1.25 -13.96 -11.12
C GLU A 321 2.11 -14.36 -9.92
N THR A 322 1.54 -14.32 -8.72
CA THR A 322 2.17 -14.76 -7.47
C THR A 322 2.15 -16.28 -7.32
N PRO A 323 2.94 -16.89 -6.42
CA PRO A 323 3.02 -18.33 -6.26
C PRO A 323 1.69 -19.02 -5.89
N ASP A 324 0.77 -18.31 -5.26
CA ASP A 324 -0.59 -18.74 -4.93
C ASP A 324 -1.57 -18.68 -6.14
N GLY A 325 -1.07 -18.31 -7.32
CA GLY A 325 -1.86 -18.25 -8.55
C GLY A 325 -2.67 -16.97 -8.71
N VAL A 326 -2.58 -16.03 -7.78
CA VAL A 326 -3.28 -14.74 -7.90
C VAL A 326 -2.60 -13.88 -8.94
N ARG A 327 -3.39 -13.26 -9.81
CA ARG A 327 -2.89 -12.40 -10.89
C ARG A 327 -3.15 -10.95 -10.59
N TYR A 328 -2.16 -10.13 -10.93
CA TYR A 328 -2.17 -8.69 -10.69
C TYR A 328 -1.81 -7.93 -11.96
N VAL A 329 -2.56 -6.89 -12.24
CA VAL A 329 -2.13 -5.86 -13.19
C VAL A 329 -1.32 -4.84 -12.40
N SER A 330 -0.05 -4.71 -12.75
CA SER A 330 0.89 -3.75 -12.15
C SER A 330 1.28 -2.70 -13.16
N MET A 331 1.31 -1.43 -12.75
CA MET A 331 2.05 -0.41 -13.46
C MET A 331 3.16 0.13 -12.56
N ALA A 332 4.26 0.56 -13.15
CA ALA A 332 5.37 1.18 -12.45
C ALA A 332 5.94 2.36 -13.25
N LYS A 333 6.34 3.43 -12.56
CA LYS A 333 7.00 4.60 -13.14
C LYS A 333 8.23 4.96 -12.32
N GLY A 334 9.38 5.09 -12.99
CA GLY A 334 10.58 5.65 -12.40
C GLY A 334 10.43 7.15 -12.20
N LEU A 335 10.80 7.65 -11.03
CA LEU A 335 10.72 9.04 -10.67
C LEU A 335 12.09 9.58 -10.27
N VAL A 336 12.41 10.78 -10.75
CA VAL A 336 13.60 11.53 -10.34
C VAL A 336 13.13 12.79 -9.64
N LYS A 337 13.44 12.93 -8.35
CA LYS A 337 13.19 14.19 -7.62
C LYS A 337 14.44 15.05 -7.67
N PRO A 338 14.37 16.24 -8.31
CA PRO A 338 15.48 17.16 -8.37
C PRO A 338 15.96 17.51 -6.95
N SER A 339 17.26 17.71 -6.81
CA SER A 339 17.87 18.09 -5.54
C SER A 339 17.90 19.60 -5.31
N GLY A 340 17.63 20.38 -6.36
CA GLY A 340 17.74 21.84 -6.34
C GLY A 340 19.20 22.35 -6.47
N SER A 341 20.19 21.48 -6.54
CA SER A 341 21.61 21.84 -6.69
C SER A 341 22.37 20.73 -7.41
N PHE A 342 23.37 21.10 -8.22
CA PHE A 342 24.27 20.14 -8.86
C PHE A 342 25.09 19.34 -7.84
N GLU A 343 25.42 19.91 -6.70
CA GLU A 343 26.18 19.26 -5.65
C GLU A 343 25.43 18.17 -4.89
N ARG A 344 24.08 18.15 -5.02
CA ARG A 344 23.23 17.16 -4.36
C ARG A 344 22.73 16.12 -5.35
N VAL A 345 22.93 14.85 -5.03
CA VAL A 345 22.41 13.75 -5.86
C VAL A 345 20.89 13.76 -5.89
N PRO A 346 20.26 13.75 -7.08
CA PRO A 346 18.81 13.62 -7.21
C PRO A 346 18.33 12.28 -6.62
N ARG A 347 17.19 12.29 -5.95
CA ARG A 347 16.61 11.06 -5.43
C ARG A 347 15.88 10.32 -6.55
N ARG A 348 16.25 9.06 -6.77
CA ARG A 348 15.69 8.19 -7.80
C ARG A 348 15.02 6.98 -7.16
N TYR A 349 13.82 6.66 -7.60
CA TYR A 349 13.05 5.51 -7.15
C TYR A 349 11.93 5.20 -8.14
N ALA A 350 11.38 4.00 -8.09
CA ALA A 350 10.16 3.66 -8.80
C ALA A 350 8.96 3.68 -7.85
N VAL A 351 7.82 4.09 -8.37
CA VAL A 351 6.51 3.93 -7.75
C VAL A 351 5.74 2.90 -8.55
N ALA A 352 5.18 1.91 -7.87
CA ALA A 352 4.26 0.96 -8.48
C ALA A 352 2.88 1.01 -7.81
N LEU A 353 1.86 0.83 -8.62
CA LEU A 353 0.47 0.68 -8.25
C LEU A 353 -0.11 -0.50 -9.03
N GLY A 354 -0.97 -1.29 -8.40
CA GLY A 354 -1.62 -2.39 -9.11
C GLY A 354 -2.79 -2.95 -8.33
N CYS A 355 -3.61 -3.73 -9.02
CA CYS A 355 -4.79 -4.37 -8.46
C CYS A 355 -4.86 -5.84 -8.92
N GLU A 356 -5.70 -6.62 -8.26
CA GLU A 356 -6.03 -7.96 -8.73
C GLU A 356 -6.72 -7.90 -10.10
N ILE A 357 -6.57 -8.95 -10.88
CA ILE A 357 -7.05 -9.02 -12.28
C ILE A 357 -8.56 -8.78 -12.39
N ASP A 358 -9.32 -9.07 -11.34
CA ASP A 358 -10.77 -8.86 -11.29
C ASP A 358 -11.15 -7.39 -11.46
N HIS A 359 -10.26 -6.47 -11.08
CA HIS A 359 -10.40 -5.03 -11.23
C HIS A 359 -9.69 -4.45 -12.46
N ALA A 360 -9.12 -5.28 -13.33
CA ALA A 360 -8.34 -4.81 -14.47
C ALA A 360 -9.13 -3.88 -15.41
N ARG A 361 -10.44 -4.10 -15.58
CA ARG A 361 -11.29 -3.26 -16.43
C ARG A 361 -11.44 -1.83 -15.94
N GLU A 362 -11.28 -1.61 -14.63
CA GLU A 362 -11.32 -0.28 -14.01
C GLU A 362 -9.99 0.46 -14.11
N PHE A 363 -8.91 -0.22 -14.54
CA PHE A 363 -7.54 0.29 -14.52
C PHE A 363 -7.02 0.43 -15.96
N ILE A 364 -6.89 1.66 -16.45
CA ILE A 364 -6.54 1.97 -17.84
C ILE A 364 -5.24 1.28 -18.30
N TYR A 365 -4.31 1.07 -17.39
CA TYR A 365 -3.02 0.41 -17.67
C TYR A 365 -3.16 -1.08 -17.98
N ALA A 366 -4.35 -1.66 -17.82
CA ALA A 366 -4.65 -3.01 -18.25
C ALA A 366 -4.97 -3.09 -19.76
N ASP A 367 -5.28 -1.97 -20.40
CA ASP A 367 -5.58 -1.92 -21.82
C ASP A 367 -4.34 -2.36 -22.62
N GLY A 368 -4.50 -3.31 -23.49
CA GLY A 368 -3.39 -3.88 -24.26
C GLY A 368 -2.67 -5.05 -23.61
N LEU A 369 -3.01 -5.44 -22.38
CA LEU A 369 -2.51 -6.67 -21.75
C LEU A 369 -3.42 -7.87 -22.12
N ASP A 370 -2.80 -9.02 -22.38
CA ASP A 370 -3.54 -10.28 -22.48
C ASP A 370 -3.96 -10.76 -21.08
N LEU A 371 -5.18 -10.43 -20.67
CA LEU A 371 -5.73 -10.81 -19.38
C LEU A 371 -6.10 -12.31 -19.29
N THR A 372 -5.96 -13.09 -20.36
CA THR A 372 -6.18 -14.57 -20.30
C THR A 372 -5.10 -15.26 -19.46
N GLY A 373 -3.99 -14.56 -19.20
CA GLY A 373 -2.92 -15.03 -18.33
C GLY A 373 -1.82 -15.84 -19.01
N ARG A 374 -1.90 -16.04 -20.32
CA ARG A 374 -0.84 -16.77 -21.05
C ARG A 374 0.53 -16.08 -21.01
N GLY A 375 0.56 -14.78 -20.80
CA GLY A 375 1.79 -13.99 -20.72
C GLY A 375 2.10 -13.46 -19.31
N ALA A 376 1.46 -13.98 -18.26
CA ALA A 376 1.70 -13.51 -16.91
C ALA A 376 3.12 -13.83 -16.45
N THR A 377 3.83 -12.81 -15.98
CA THR A 377 5.16 -12.97 -15.39
C THR A 377 5.04 -13.60 -14.01
N LYS A 378 5.67 -14.74 -13.81
CA LYS A 378 5.64 -15.47 -12.54
C LYS A 378 6.57 -14.82 -11.53
N ILE A 379 6.07 -13.90 -10.73
CA ILE A 379 6.81 -13.22 -9.66
C ILE A 379 6.72 -13.99 -8.33
N GLY A 380 7.64 -13.68 -7.41
CA GLY A 380 7.59 -14.09 -6.00
C GLY A 380 7.59 -12.88 -5.08
N THR A 381 7.46 -13.09 -3.79
CA THR A 381 7.58 -12.03 -2.78
C THR A 381 9.04 -11.59 -2.64
N SER A 382 9.93 -12.56 -2.37
CA SER A 382 11.39 -12.44 -2.41
C SER A 382 11.98 -13.81 -2.76
N CYS A 383 13.23 -13.87 -3.22
CA CYS A 383 13.84 -15.15 -3.60
C CYS A 383 13.91 -16.15 -2.45
N ARG A 384 14.20 -15.69 -1.24
CA ARG A 384 14.34 -16.54 -0.04
C ARG A 384 13.02 -17.16 0.43
N LEU A 385 11.89 -16.55 0.07
CA LEU A 385 10.55 -17.00 0.44
C LEU A 385 9.78 -17.58 -0.75
N CYS A 386 10.36 -17.62 -1.95
CA CYS A 386 9.67 -18.00 -3.17
C CYS A 386 9.68 -19.52 -3.36
N PRO A 387 8.52 -20.17 -3.33
CA PRO A 387 8.43 -21.63 -3.47
C PRO A 387 8.57 -22.13 -4.92
N ARG A 388 8.69 -21.25 -5.91
CA ARG A 388 8.77 -21.65 -7.32
C ARG A 388 10.04 -22.46 -7.57
N PRO A 389 9.98 -23.70 -8.10
CA PRO A 389 11.15 -24.50 -8.35
C PRO A 389 11.96 -23.99 -9.56
N ASP A 390 11.26 -23.53 -10.61
CA ASP A 390 11.84 -23.16 -11.90
C ASP A 390 11.88 -21.63 -12.05
N CYS A 391 13.00 -21.02 -11.70
CA CYS A 391 13.20 -19.58 -11.85
C CYS A 391 14.66 -19.28 -12.20
N ASP A 392 14.93 -18.91 -13.45
CA ASP A 392 16.26 -18.58 -13.95
C ASP A 392 16.81 -17.25 -13.42
N GLN A 393 15.96 -16.40 -12.86
CA GLN A 393 16.33 -15.10 -12.26
C GLN A 393 16.46 -15.18 -10.72
N ARG A 394 16.49 -16.37 -10.16
CA ARG A 394 16.64 -16.56 -8.71
C ARG A 394 18.01 -16.10 -8.23
N ALA A 395 18.01 -15.10 -7.34
CA ALA A 395 19.24 -14.57 -6.75
C ALA A 395 19.72 -15.39 -5.52
N PHE A 396 18.76 -15.92 -4.74
CA PHE A 396 19.04 -16.69 -3.50
C PHE A 396 18.17 -17.94 -3.45
N PRO A 397 18.67 -19.07 -2.93
CA PRO A 397 17.85 -20.23 -2.64
C PRO A 397 16.78 -19.90 -1.59
N PRO A 398 15.63 -20.61 -1.58
CA PRO A 398 14.67 -20.52 -0.48
C PRO A 398 15.30 -20.95 0.83
N SER A 399 14.97 -20.27 1.93
CA SER A 399 15.54 -20.56 3.24
C SER A 399 14.97 -21.84 3.90
N ASP A 400 13.80 -22.27 3.43
CA ASP A 400 13.03 -23.39 3.99
C ASP A 400 13.16 -24.70 3.19
N ARG A 401 14.03 -24.75 2.17
CA ARG A 401 14.17 -25.90 1.29
C ARG A 401 15.62 -26.30 1.06
N GLU A 402 15.83 -27.58 0.90
CA GLU A 402 17.15 -28.11 0.54
C GLU A 402 17.47 -27.82 -0.93
N ILE A 403 18.75 -27.57 -1.19
CA ILE A 403 19.28 -27.43 -2.53
C ILE A 403 19.99 -28.71 -2.95
N ILE A 404 19.79 -29.11 -4.18
CA ILE A 404 20.45 -30.27 -4.80
C ILE A 404 21.41 -29.71 -5.83
N VAL A 405 22.69 -29.98 -5.64
CA VAL A 405 23.75 -29.62 -6.57
C VAL A 405 24.18 -30.88 -7.34
N ASP A 406 24.14 -30.81 -8.65
CA ASP A 406 24.65 -31.85 -9.55
C ASP A 406 25.93 -31.28 -10.21
N PRO A 407 27.11 -31.82 -9.90
CA PRO A 407 28.37 -31.28 -10.42
C PRO A 407 28.57 -31.49 -11.93
N ASP A 408 27.83 -32.47 -12.50
CA ASP A 408 27.95 -32.84 -13.93
C ASP A 408 26.88 -32.09 -14.77
N ARG A 409 25.99 -31.36 -14.15
CA ARG A 409 24.90 -30.65 -14.84
C ARG A 409 24.85 -29.17 -14.43
N ARG A 410 25.05 -28.30 -15.42
CA ARG A 410 24.92 -26.86 -15.21
C ARG A 410 23.64 -26.31 -15.86
N ASN A 411 22.78 -25.71 -15.02
CA ASN A 411 21.67 -24.86 -15.45
C ASN A 411 22.04 -23.39 -15.26
N VAL A 412 21.12 -22.46 -15.58
CA VAL A 412 21.29 -21.02 -15.31
C VAL A 412 21.52 -20.80 -13.82
N VAL A 413 20.68 -21.41 -12.97
CA VAL A 413 20.90 -21.50 -11.53
C VAL A 413 21.64 -22.81 -11.25
N PRO A 414 22.76 -22.79 -10.49
CA PRO A 414 23.65 -23.97 -10.35
C PRO A 414 23.13 -25.03 -9.37
N TYR A 415 21.90 -24.95 -8.95
CA TYR A 415 21.24 -25.90 -8.05
C TYR A 415 19.78 -26.08 -8.44
N ARG A 416 19.17 -27.14 -7.95
CA ARG A 416 17.71 -27.34 -7.96
C ARG A 416 17.19 -27.28 -6.53
N ILE A 417 15.93 -26.94 -6.40
CA ILE A 417 15.23 -26.95 -5.11
C ILE A 417 14.58 -28.32 -4.94
N ALA A 418 14.77 -28.94 -3.77
CA ALA A 418 14.17 -30.23 -3.45
C ALA A 418 12.65 -30.11 -3.29
#